data_8277e35c991fb5da576db7a38dd30ecc
#
_entry.id   8277e35c991fb5da576db7a38dd30ecc
#
_cell.length_a   1.000
_cell.length_b   1.000
_cell.length_c   1.000
_cell.angle_alpha   90.00
_cell.angle_beta   90.00
_cell.angle_gamma   90.00
#
_symmetry.space_group_name_H-M   'P 1'
#
loop_
_entity.id
_entity.type
_entity.pdbx_description
1 polymer ?
#
loop_
_entity_poly.entity_id
_entity_poly.type
_entity_poly.pdbx_seq_one_letter_code
_entity_poly.pdbx_strand_id
1 'polypeptide(L)'
;MISLLKQLKDDYISLFSENEEYPDMTVKEKYETYPDISYPMIAISELNNEDVNQYHNDDNGDPISYLAYQIEINAEQSESHTALENVTRIGEIVDEYMKGDRYKCMRRIGDFVKVPMISDNNVMVGYLRYECYVDKETNTIYRRY
;
A
#
# COMPACT_ATOMS: atom_id res chain seq x y z
N MET A 1 9.61 -9.14 -15.50
CA MET A 1 9.67 -7.90 -14.70
C MET A 1 8.66 -7.98 -13.56
N ILE A 2 9.07 -7.60 -12.37
CA ILE A 2 8.20 -7.61 -11.19
C ILE A 2 7.19 -6.48 -11.29
N SER A 3 5.91 -6.76 -11.06
CA SER A 3 4.88 -5.72 -11.03
C SER A 3 5.13 -4.74 -9.88
N LEU A 4 4.62 -3.52 -10.03
CA LEU A 4 4.74 -2.51 -8.97
C LEU A 4 4.01 -2.95 -7.69
N LEU A 5 2.90 -3.67 -7.83
CA LEU A 5 2.18 -4.24 -6.70
C LEU A 5 3.06 -5.20 -5.89
N LYS A 6 3.75 -6.10 -6.58
CA LYS A 6 4.67 -7.03 -5.92
C LYS A 6 5.87 -6.31 -5.30
N GLN A 7 6.37 -5.28 -5.99
CA GLN A 7 7.45 -4.46 -5.45
C GLN A 7 7.05 -3.77 -4.14
N LEU A 8 5.85 -3.19 -4.09
CA LEU A 8 5.31 -2.61 -2.86
C LEU A 8 5.21 -3.63 -1.75
N LYS A 9 4.68 -4.81 -2.06
CA LYS A 9 4.56 -5.90 -1.09
C LYS A 9 5.93 -6.28 -0.52
N ASP A 10 6.90 -6.52 -1.39
CA ASP A 10 8.25 -6.92 -0.97
C ASP A 10 8.93 -5.82 -0.14
N ASP A 11 8.74 -4.57 -0.52
CA ASP A 11 9.32 -3.43 0.21
C ASP A 11 8.69 -3.28 1.60
N TYR A 12 7.38 -3.50 1.73
CA TYR A 12 6.72 -3.44 3.03
C TYR A 12 7.13 -4.61 3.92
N ILE A 13 7.32 -5.80 3.35
CA ILE A 13 7.87 -6.94 4.10
C ILE A 13 9.21 -6.57 4.71
N SER A 14 10.11 -5.97 3.92
CA SER A 14 11.41 -5.53 4.40
C SER A 14 11.30 -4.42 5.44
N LEU A 15 10.43 -3.44 5.21
CA LEU A 15 10.22 -2.32 6.12
C LEU A 15 9.83 -2.81 7.53
N PHE A 16 8.86 -3.70 7.61
CA PHE A 16 8.34 -4.16 8.90
C PHE A 16 9.21 -5.24 9.55
N SER A 17 9.95 -6.02 8.77
CA SER A 17 10.89 -6.99 9.35
C SER A 17 11.95 -6.32 10.21
N GLU A 18 12.28 -5.06 9.93
CA GLU A 18 13.24 -4.27 10.67
C GLU A 18 12.58 -3.34 11.70
N ASN A 19 11.26 -3.31 11.77
CA ASN A 19 10.53 -2.44 12.68
C ASN A 19 10.44 -3.05 14.08
N GLU A 20 10.79 -2.27 15.08
CA GLU A 20 10.80 -2.75 16.47
C GLU A 20 9.39 -2.88 17.07
N GLU A 21 8.44 -2.07 16.62
CA GLU A 21 7.07 -2.09 17.13
C GLU A 21 6.20 -3.21 16.51
N TYR A 22 6.38 -3.47 15.22
CA TYR A 22 5.53 -4.40 14.48
C TYR A 22 6.35 -5.41 13.67
N PRO A 23 7.24 -6.19 14.32
CA PRO A 23 8.11 -7.14 13.60
C PRO A 23 7.34 -8.32 13.02
N ASP A 24 6.15 -8.60 13.54
CA ASP A 24 5.32 -9.72 13.12
C ASP A 24 4.25 -9.32 12.08
N MET A 25 4.45 -8.19 11.40
CA MET A 25 3.52 -7.72 10.38
C MET A 25 3.36 -8.74 9.26
N THR A 26 2.11 -9.08 8.94
CA THR A 26 1.78 -9.87 7.75
C THR A 26 1.47 -8.91 6.60
N VAL A 27 2.19 -9.05 5.49
CA VAL A 27 1.95 -8.24 4.29
C VAL A 27 1.51 -9.17 3.17
N LYS A 28 0.38 -8.84 2.53
CA LYS A 28 -0.16 -9.65 1.44
C LYS A 28 -0.78 -8.76 0.36
N GLU A 29 -0.97 -9.33 -0.81
CA GLU A 29 -1.89 -8.78 -1.80
C GLU A 29 -3.32 -9.10 -1.35
N LYS A 30 -4.27 -8.19 -1.60
CA LYS A 30 -5.63 -8.28 -1.07
C LYS A 30 -6.30 -9.63 -1.33
N TYR A 31 -6.09 -10.19 -2.50
CA TYR A 31 -6.76 -11.42 -2.93
C TYR A 31 -5.93 -12.69 -2.78
N GLU A 32 -4.74 -12.60 -2.16
CA GLU A 32 -4.00 -13.80 -1.80
C GLU A 32 -4.73 -14.55 -0.70
N THR A 33 -4.73 -15.88 -0.81
CA THR A 33 -5.32 -16.74 0.23
C THR A 33 -4.26 -17.14 1.24
N TYR A 34 -4.53 -16.87 2.51
CA TYR A 34 -3.69 -17.34 3.61
C TYR A 34 -4.51 -18.29 4.48
N PRO A 35 -3.92 -19.41 4.94
CA PRO A 35 -4.65 -20.36 5.77
C PRO A 35 -5.06 -19.76 7.12
N ASP A 36 -4.25 -18.87 7.68
CA ASP A 36 -4.49 -18.23 8.96
C ASP A 36 -4.45 -16.72 8.83
N ILE A 37 -5.41 -16.05 9.47
CA ILE A 37 -5.42 -14.59 9.55
C ILE A 37 -4.71 -14.20 10.84
N SER A 38 -3.67 -13.40 10.72
CA SER A 38 -2.95 -12.85 11.87
C SER A 38 -2.88 -11.34 11.79
N TYR A 39 -2.89 -10.69 12.95
CA TYR A 39 -2.79 -9.23 13.05
C TYR A 39 -1.52 -8.86 13.79
N PRO A 40 -0.90 -7.73 13.45
CA PRO A 40 -1.30 -6.77 12.41
C PRO A 40 -1.09 -7.29 10.99
N MET A 41 -1.87 -6.78 10.06
CA MET A 41 -1.83 -7.20 8.67
C MET A 41 -1.99 -6.01 7.74
N ILE A 42 -1.21 -6.01 6.65
CA ILE A 42 -1.36 -5.06 5.55
C ILE A 42 -1.78 -5.84 4.31
N ALA A 43 -2.87 -5.43 3.68
CA ALA A 43 -3.33 -5.97 2.42
C ALA A 43 -3.30 -4.88 1.35
N ILE A 44 -2.63 -5.16 0.24
CA ILE A 44 -2.44 -4.19 -0.84
C ILE A 44 -3.34 -4.60 -2.01
N SER A 45 -4.12 -3.66 -2.54
CA SER A 45 -4.92 -3.88 -3.73
C SER A 45 -4.67 -2.82 -4.77
N GLU A 46 -4.75 -3.22 -6.03
CA GLU A 46 -4.68 -2.31 -7.16
C GLU A 46 -6.11 -1.86 -7.47
N LEU A 47 -6.38 -0.57 -7.32
CA LEU A 47 -7.70 0.00 -7.56
C LEU A 47 -7.90 0.37 -9.02
N ASN A 48 -6.84 0.74 -9.70
CA ASN A 48 -6.88 1.20 -11.07
C ASN A 48 -5.58 0.90 -11.78
N ASN A 49 -5.69 0.50 -13.04
CA ASN A 49 -4.55 0.23 -13.90
C ASN A 49 -4.99 0.49 -15.35
N GLU A 50 -4.80 1.72 -15.80
CA GLU A 50 -5.24 2.16 -17.11
C GLU A 50 -4.08 2.72 -17.92
N ASP A 51 -4.01 2.35 -19.19
CA ASP A 51 -3.10 2.98 -20.12
C ASP A 51 -3.57 4.40 -20.41
N VAL A 52 -2.62 5.34 -20.39
CA VAL A 52 -2.92 6.76 -20.61
C VAL A 52 -2.52 7.13 -22.03
N ASN A 53 -3.50 7.18 -22.93
CA ASN A 53 -3.27 7.39 -24.36
C ASN A 53 -2.50 8.66 -24.67
N GLN A 54 -2.71 9.72 -23.91
CA GLN A 54 -2.03 11.00 -24.13
C GLN A 54 -0.51 10.95 -23.96
N TYR A 55 -0.02 9.90 -23.28
CA TYR A 55 1.41 9.70 -23.08
C TYR A 55 1.99 8.59 -23.94
N HIS A 56 1.17 8.00 -24.81
CA HIS A 56 1.69 7.04 -25.78
C HIS A 56 2.53 7.79 -26.80
N ASN A 57 3.76 7.40 -26.90
CA ASN A 57 4.62 7.91 -27.95
C ASN A 57 4.38 7.07 -29.19
N ASP A 58 3.88 7.69 -30.23
CA ASP A 58 3.53 7.00 -31.46
C ASP A 58 4.70 6.24 -32.07
N ASP A 59 5.91 6.68 -31.84
CA ASP A 59 7.11 6.07 -32.42
C ASP A 59 7.64 4.91 -31.59
N ASN A 60 7.51 4.96 -30.27
CA ASN A 60 8.11 3.98 -29.38
C ASN A 60 7.11 3.04 -28.71
N GLY A 61 5.86 3.44 -28.64
CA GLY A 61 4.80 2.60 -28.12
C GLY A 61 4.94 2.23 -26.64
N ASP A 62 5.73 2.94 -25.87
CA ASP A 62 5.92 2.66 -24.44
C ASP A 62 4.75 3.25 -23.65
N PRO A 63 3.83 2.40 -23.18
CA PRO A 63 2.66 2.91 -22.50
C PRO A 63 2.99 3.39 -21.10
N ILE A 64 2.55 4.61 -20.82
CA ILE A 64 2.48 5.09 -19.44
C ILE A 64 1.12 4.76 -18.92
N SER A 65 1.05 4.14 -17.76
CA SER A 65 -0.19 3.72 -17.13
C SER A 65 -0.46 4.54 -15.89
N TYR A 66 -1.75 4.82 -15.66
CA TYR A 66 -2.21 5.35 -14.39
C TYR A 66 -2.49 4.17 -13.46
N LEU A 67 -1.87 4.22 -12.28
CA LEU A 67 -2.07 3.20 -11.26
C LEU A 67 -2.54 3.84 -9.96
N ALA A 68 -3.46 3.16 -9.29
CA ALA A 68 -3.89 3.54 -7.95
C ALA A 68 -3.91 2.30 -7.07
N TYR A 69 -3.40 2.45 -5.86
CA TYR A 69 -3.30 1.37 -4.87
C TYR A 69 -3.99 1.74 -3.58
N GLN A 70 -4.61 0.75 -2.96
CA GLN A 70 -5.14 0.88 -1.61
C GLN A 70 -4.31 0.02 -0.67
N ILE A 71 -3.87 0.62 0.41
CA ILE A 71 -3.15 -0.06 1.48
C ILE A 71 -4.14 -0.20 2.63
N GLU A 72 -4.59 -1.43 2.86
CA GLU A 72 -5.51 -1.75 3.95
C GLU A 72 -4.70 -2.22 5.15
N ILE A 73 -4.89 -1.56 6.28
CA ILE A 73 -4.16 -1.86 7.52
C ILE A 73 -5.17 -2.41 8.53
N ASN A 74 -4.91 -3.61 9.01
CA ASN A 74 -5.79 -4.28 9.98
C ASN A 74 -5.01 -4.53 11.26
N ALA A 75 -5.50 -4.05 12.37
CA ALA A 75 -4.85 -4.26 13.67
C ALA A 75 -5.85 -4.42 14.79
N GLU A 76 -5.46 -5.20 15.78
CA GLU A 76 -6.21 -5.40 17.00
C GLU A 76 -5.53 -4.71 18.19
N GLN A 77 -6.17 -4.71 19.34
CA GLN A 77 -5.61 -4.17 20.56
C GLN A 77 -4.38 -4.97 20.97
N SER A 78 -3.34 -4.28 21.43
CA SER A 78 -2.16 -4.86 22.05
C SER A 78 -2.11 -4.46 23.53
N GLU A 79 -1.08 -4.94 24.25
CA GLU A 79 -0.91 -4.59 25.66
C GLU A 79 -0.72 -3.10 25.90
N SER A 80 -0.09 -2.40 24.95
CA SER A 80 0.26 -0.98 25.12
C SER A 80 -0.61 -0.02 24.32
N HIS A 81 -1.37 -0.50 23.34
CA HIS A 81 -2.15 0.36 22.44
C HIS A 81 -3.50 -0.24 22.10
N THR A 82 -4.49 0.64 21.87
CA THR A 82 -5.77 0.25 21.31
C THR A 82 -5.62 -0.14 19.84
N ALA A 83 -6.64 -0.81 19.30
CA ALA A 83 -6.66 -1.16 17.88
C ALA A 83 -6.55 0.10 17.00
N LEU A 84 -7.25 1.17 17.36
CA LEU A 84 -7.19 2.44 16.63
C LEU A 84 -5.78 3.05 16.67
N GLU A 85 -5.12 3.04 17.84
CA GLU A 85 -3.76 3.54 17.97
C GLU A 85 -2.79 2.73 17.10
N ASN A 86 -2.92 1.41 17.10
CA ASN A 86 -2.07 0.55 16.28
C ASN A 86 -2.25 0.82 14.79
N VAL A 87 -3.48 0.93 14.30
CA VAL A 87 -3.74 1.27 12.89
C VAL A 87 -3.14 2.63 12.54
N THR A 88 -3.31 3.62 13.41
CA THR A 88 -2.77 4.95 13.19
C THR A 88 -1.25 4.94 13.10
N ARG A 89 -0.58 4.26 14.03
CA ARG A 89 0.89 4.16 14.03
C ARG A 89 1.43 3.43 12.80
N ILE A 90 0.80 2.32 12.42
CA ILE A 90 1.19 1.58 11.22
C ILE A 90 1.01 2.44 9.98
N GLY A 91 -0.11 3.16 9.89
CA GLY A 91 -0.36 4.07 8.77
C GLY A 91 0.68 5.19 8.69
N GLU A 92 1.12 5.73 9.82
CA GLU A 92 2.18 6.74 9.86
C GLU A 92 3.52 6.17 9.34
N ILE A 93 3.84 4.94 9.72
CA ILE A 93 5.05 4.26 9.24
C ILE A 93 5.01 4.09 7.73
N VAL A 94 3.88 3.62 7.19
CA VAL A 94 3.69 3.45 5.75
C VAL A 94 3.78 4.79 5.02
N ASP A 95 3.05 5.80 5.51
CA ASP A 95 3.02 7.11 4.85
C ASP A 95 4.40 7.77 4.84
N GLU A 96 5.15 7.66 5.92
CA GLU A 96 6.51 8.18 5.98
C GLU A 96 7.44 7.46 5.00
N TYR A 97 7.29 6.14 4.89
CA TYR A 97 8.06 5.37 3.91
C TYR A 97 7.74 5.79 2.48
N MET A 98 6.46 6.06 2.19
CA MET A 98 6.02 6.47 0.84
C MET A 98 6.52 7.87 0.46
N LYS A 99 6.89 8.70 1.42
CA LYS A 99 7.52 10.01 1.16
C LYS A 99 9.01 9.90 0.83
N GLY A 100 9.61 8.73 1.05
CA GLY A 100 11.02 8.49 0.77
C GLY A 100 11.32 8.43 -0.73
N ASP A 101 12.59 8.35 -1.07
CA ASP A 101 13.08 8.48 -2.45
C ASP A 101 12.46 7.51 -3.44
N ARG A 102 12.16 6.29 -2.99
CA ARG A 102 11.66 5.26 -3.89
C ARG A 102 10.22 5.52 -4.37
N TYR A 103 9.39 6.11 -3.51
CA TYR A 103 7.95 6.28 -3.79
C TYR A 103 7.46 7.71 -3.71
N LYS A 104 8.35 8.69 -3.57
CA LYS A 104 7.96 10.11 -3.41
C LYS A 104 7.14 10.65 -4.57
N CYS A 105 7.20 10.02 -5.75
CA CYS A 105 6.39 10.42 -6.90
C CYS A 105 4.97 9.87 -6.84
N MET A 106 4.68 8.94 -5.94
CA MET A 106 3.30 8.54 -5.67
C MET A 106 2.61 9.60 -4.85
N ARG A 107 1.39 9.92 -5.24
CA ARG A 107 0.58 10.94 -4.56
C ARG A 107 -0.46 10.26 -3.69
N ARG A 108 -0.52 10.65 -2.42
CA ARG A 108 -1.59 10.21 -1.54
C ARG A 108 -2.92 10.84 -1.96
N ILE A 109 -3.98 10.03 -2.00
CA ILE A 109 -5.33 10.45 -2.36
C ILE A 109 -6.20 10.41 -1.12
N GLY A 110 -6.82 11.55 -0.77
CA GLY A 110 -7.80 11.62 0.31
C GLY A 110 -7.20 11.44 1.71
N ASP A 111 -8.09 11.20 2.65
CA ASP A 111 -7.75 11.07 4.05
C ASP A 111 -7.45 9.61 4.42
N PHE A 112 -6.73 9.44 5.52
CA PHE A 112 -6.55 8.13 6.13
C PHE A 112 -7.83 7.76 6.89
N VAL A 113 -8.67 6.96 6.24
CA VAL A 113 -9.96 6.53 6.81
C VAL A 113 -9.74 5.33 7.73
N LYS A 114 -10.30 5.39 8.94
CA LYS A 114 -10.17 4.32 9.94
C LYS A 114 -11.56 3.94 10.43
N VAL A 115 -11.91 2.66 10.33
CA VAL A 115 -13.23 2.16 10.70
C VAL A 115 -13.11 0.81 11.42
N PRO A 116 -14.06 0.46 12.31
CA PRO A 116 -14.10 -0.89 12.88
C PRO A 116 -14.38 -1.93 11.79
N MET A 117 -13.80 -3.11 11.94
CA MET A 117 -14.11 -4.22 11.05
C MET A 117 -15.54 -4.70 11.31
N ILE A 118 -16.32 -4.90 10.24
CA ILE A 118 -17.74 -5.31 10.37
C ILE A 118 -17.88 -6.67 11.03
N SER A 119 -16.99 -7.61 10.68
CA SER A 119 -17.06 -9.00 11.18
C SER A 119 -16.40 -9.19 12.55
N ASP A 120 -15.60 -8.23 13.01
CA ASP A 120 -14.88 -8.34 14.29
C ASP A 120 -14.63 -6.94 14.85
N ASN A 121 -15.39 -6.58 15.89
CA ASN A 121 -15.30 -5.26 16.52
C ASN A 121 -13.98 -5.00 17.25
N ASN A 122 -13.16 -6.03 17.48
CA ASN A 122 -11.86 -5.88 18.12
C ASN A 122 -10.77 -5.47 17.15
N VAL A 123 -11.07 -5.47 15.86
CA VAL A 123 -10.14 -5.11 14.80
C VAL A 123 -10.53 -3.78 14.17
N MET A 124 -9.57 -2.89 14.04
CA MET A 124 -9.72 -1.65 13.28
C MET A 124 -9.09 -1.81 11.91
N VAL A 125 -9.69 -1.18 10.93
CA VAL A 125 -9.20 -1.19 9.54
C VAL A 125 -8.93 0.25 9.12
N GLY A 126 -7.73 0.49 8.59
CA GLY A 126 -7.36 1.77 8.02
C GLY A 126 -7.09 1.65 6.53
N TYR A 127 -7.42 2.69 5.78
CA TYR A 127 -7.22 2.72 4.33
C TYR A 127 -6.40 3.93 3.94
N LEU A 128 -5.26 3.67 3.31
CA LEU A 128 -4.44 4.68 2.63
C LEU A 128 -4.50 4.40 1.13
N ARG A 129 -4.58 5.45 0.34
CA ARG A 129 -4.61 5.33 -1.12
C ARG A 129 -3.53 6.19 -1.74
N TYR A 130 -2.87 5.64 -2.75
CA TYR A 130 -1.81 6.31 -3.49
C TYR A 130 -2.03 6.14 -4.98
N GLU A 131 -1.68 7.16 -5.74
CA GLU A 131 -1.75 7.12 -7.21
C GLU A 131 -0.46 7.59 -7.84
N CYS A 132 -0.19 7.10 -9.05
CA CYS A 132 0.96 7.53 -9.84
C CYS A 132 0.74 7.22 -11.31
N TYR A 133 1.63 7.77 -12.14
CA TYR A 133 1.85 7.27 -13.48
C TYR A 133 3.12 6.43 -13.48
N VAL A 134 3.14 5.36 -14.24
CA VAL A 134 4.28 4.45 -14.29
C VAL A 134 4.56 4.01 -15.72
N ASP A 135 5.84 3.92 -16.05
CA ASP A 135 6.28 3.19 -17.23
C ASP A 135 6.44 1.73 -16.79
N LYS A 136 5.56 0.85 -17.28
CA LYS A 136 5.53 -0.55 -16.86
C LYS A 136 6.76 -1.35 -17.27
N GLU A 137 7.44 -0.94 -18.33
CA GLU A 137 8.65 -1.64 -18.78
C GLU A 137 9.81 -1.44 -17.82
N THR A 138 9.93 -0.23 -17.28
CA THR A 138 11.05 0.13 -16.42
C THR A 138 10.66 0.25 -14.95
N ASN A 139 9.34 0.24 -14.64
CA ASN A 139 8.80 0.57 -13.32
C ASN A 139 9.18 1.99 -12.85
N THR A 140 9.46 2.88 -13.79
CA THR A 140 9.73 4.27 -13.47
C THR A 140 8.42 4.95 -13.08
N ILE A 141 8.41 5.54 -11.89
CA ILE A 141 7.22 6.18 -11.32
C ILE A 141 7.29 7.68 -11.58
N TYR A 142 6.23 8.21 -12.14
CA TYR A 142 6.10 9.63 -12.44
C TYR A 142 5.02 10.26 -11.57
N ARG A 143 5.25 11.52 -11.17
CA ARG A 143 4.24 12.26 -10.43
C ARG A 143 3.07 12.60 -11.34
N ARG A 144 1.85 12.47 -10.81
CA ARG A 144 0.65 12.95 -11.48
C ARG A 144 0.57 14.47 -11.37
N TYR A 145 0.29 15.10 -12.49
CA TYR A 145 0.07 16.54 -12.57
C TYR A 145 -1.39 16.85 -12.90
#